data_1889e00cb2d5dfac1cd525a91fce51a1
#
_entry.id   1889e00cb2d5dfac1cd525a91fce51a1
#
_cell.length_a   1.000
_cell.length_b   1.000
_cell.length_c   1.000
_cell.angle_alpha   90.00
_cell.angle_beta   90.00
_cell.angle_gamma   90.00
#
_symmetry.space_group_name_H-M   'P 1'
#
loop_
_entity.id
_entity.type
_entity.pdbx_description
1 polymer ?
#
loop_
_entity_poly.entity_id
_entity_poly.type
_entity_poly.pdbx_seq_one_letter_code
_entity_poly.pdbx_strand_id
1 'polypeptide(L)'
;MIDKREPVPFEVYEPGVYLHGTKADLAVGEMLVPGRESNFEAGRVMNYVYFTATLDAATWGAELSAGEGRGRIFVVEPMGEFEDDPNVTNKKFAGNPTQSFRSREPLRVVGELVDWVGHSPEKLQAMRGGLQRKEPGQIED
;
A
#
# COMPACT_ATOMS: atom_id res chain seq x y z
N MET A 1 -0.11 -9.01 -26.44
CA MET A 1 0.33 -7.69 -25.98
C MET A 1 -0.02 -7.54 -24.52
N ILE A 2 0.95 -7.13 -23.73
CA ILE A 2 0.73 -6.92 -22.30
C ILE A 2 0.27 -5.47 -22.11
N ASP A 3 -0.94 -5.32 -21.60
CA ASP A 3 -1.45 -3.99 -21.27
C ASP A 3 -0.88 -3.57 -19.92
N LYS A 4 -0.09 -2.50 -19.94
CA LYS A 4 0.41 -1.93 -18.70
C LYS A 4 -0.75 -1.27 -17.95
N ARG A 5 -0.90 -1.64 -16.68
CA ARG A 5 -1.94 -1.05 -15.85
C ARG A 5 -1.47 0.30 -15.31
N GLU A 6 -2.25 1.32 -15.59
CA GLU A 6 -2.02 2.65 -15.04
C GLU A 6 -2.82 2.84 -13.76
N PRO A 7 -2.25 3.55 -12.78
CA PRO A 7 -3.00 3.83 -11.55
C PRO A 7 -4.09 4.86 -11.82
N VAL A 8 -5.34 4.47 -11.57
CA VAL A 8 -6.51 5.35 -11.69
C VAL A 8 -7.10 5.50 -10.29
N PRO A 9 -7.19 6.75 -9.77
CA PRO A 9 -7.71 6.97 -8.42
C PRO A 9 -9.06 6.30 -8.19
N PHE A 10 -9.17 5.58 -7.08
CA PHE A 10 -10.40 4.94 -6.59
C PHE A 10 -10.93 3.78 -7.44
N GLU A 11 -10.22 3.37 -8.47
CA GLU A 11 -10.62 2.24 -9.30
C GLU A 11 -10.12 0.93 -8.70
N VAL A 12 -11.05 0.01 -8.41
CA VAL A 12 -10.71 -1.33 -7.93
C VAL A 12 -9.98 -2.09 -9.03
N TYR A 13 -8.86 -2.74 -8.68
CA TYR A 13 -8.03 -3.47 -9.63
C TYR A 13 -8.81 -4.65 -10.24
N GLU A 14 -9.25 -5.56 -9.39
CA GLU A 14 -10.12 -6.67 -9.76
C GLU A 14 -10.94 -7.08 -8.53
N PRO A 15 -12.23 -7.44 -8.68
CA PRO A 15 -13.03 -7.86 -7.53
C PRO A 15 -12.40 -9.03 -6.78
N GLY A 16 -12.29 -8.90 -5.47
CA GLY A 16 -11.73 -9.95 -4.61
C GLY A 16 -10.22 -10.04 -4.59
N VAL A 17 -9.51 -9.18 -5.32
CA VAL A 17 -8.05 -9.17 -5.35
C VAL A 17 -7.54 -8.02 -4.51
N TYR A 18 -6.58 -8.31 -3.62
CA TYR A 18 -5.96 -7.31 -2.77
C TYR A 18 -4.49 -7.14 -3.09
N LEU A 19 -3.99 -5.92 -2.93
CA LEU A 19 -2.64 -5.53 -3.31
C LEU A 19 -1.90 -4.90 -2.13
N HIS A 20 -0.59 -5.09 -2.12
CA HIS A 20 0.30 -4.48 -1.12
C HIS A 20 1.51 -3.87 -1.83
N GLY A 21 1.66 -2.55 -1.73
CA GLY A 21 2.79 -1.82 -2.31
C GLY A 21 3.89 -1.62 -1.28
N THR A 22 5.13 -1.97 -1.64
CA THR A 22 6.26 -1.89 -0.73
C THR A 22 7.56 -1.85 -1.51
N LYS A 23 8.68 -1.56 -0.83
CA LYS A 23 10.02 -1.76 -1.37
C LYS A 23 10.71 -2.97 -0.74
N ALA A 24 10.02 -3.69 0.14
CA ALA A 24 10.55 -4.90 0.75
C ALA A 24 10.67 -6.03 -0.29
N ASP A 25 11.67 -6.87 -0.11
CA ASP A 25 11.90 -8.03 -0.97
C ASP A 25 11.10 -9.21 -0.40
N LEU A 26 9.92 -9.44 -0.96
CA LEU A 26 9.02 -10.51 -0.55
C LEU A 26 8.95 -11.58 -1.64
N ALA A 27 8.76 -12.82 -1.23
CA ALA A 27 8.62 -13.95 -2.16
C ALA A 27 7.19 -14.51 -2.12
N VAL A 28 6.74 -15.08 -3.23
CA VAL A 28 5.45 -15.78 -3.27
C VAL A 28 5.45 -16.91 -2.25
N GLY A 29 4.38 -16.99 -1.46
CA GLY A 29 4.25 -17.93 -0.37
C GLY A 29 4.68 -17.38 0.98
N GLU A 30 5.40 -16.27 1.00
CA GLU A 30 5.83 -15.63 2.24
C GLU A 30 4.64 -14.98 2.95
N MET A 31 4.71 -14.97 4.28
CA MET A 31 3.68 -14.34 5.11
C MET A 31 4.18 -12.98 5.56
N LEU A 32 3.42 -11.94 5.23
CA LEU A 32 3.67 -10.59 5.73
C LEU A 32 2.93 -10.44 7.05
N VAL A 33 3.68 -10.30 8.14
CA VAL A 33 3.12 -10.26 9.50
C VAL A 33 3.27 -8.88 10.12
N PRO A 34 2.39 -8.49 11.07
CA PRO A 34 2.59 -7.29 11.86
C PRO A 34 3.91 -7.36 12.64
N GLY A 35 4.42 -6.21 13.07
CA GLY A 35 5.67 -6.12 13.80
C GLY A 35 6.84 -5.65 12.96
N ARG A 36 6.61 -5.35 11.68
CA ARG A 36 7.63 -4.77 10.81
C ARG A 36 7.73 -3.26 11.03
N GLU A 37 8.89 -2.71 10.70
CA GLU A 37 9.08 -1.27 10.73
C GLU A 37 8.19 -0.58 9.68
N SER A 38 7.66 0.60 10.04
CA SER A 38 6.82 1.36 9.12
C SER A 38 7.54 1.73 7.83
N ASN A 39 6.84 1.64 6.68
CA ASN A 39 7.35 2.10 5.39
C ASN A 39 7.44 3.63 5.31
N PHE A 40 6.79 4.36 6.23
CA PHE A 40 6.66 5.81 6.17
C PHE A 40 7.27 6.53 7.37
N GLU A 41 7.51 5.83 8.45
CA GLU A 41 8.04 6.39 9.70
C GLU A 41 9.14 5.47 10.23
N ALA A 42 10.40 5.85 10.03
CA ALA A 42 11.55 5.03 10.45
C ALA A 42 11.53 4.81 11.96
N GLY A 43 11.82 3.59 12.38
CA GLY A 43 11.87 3.21 13.78
C GLY A 43 10.51 2.88 14.40
N ARG A 44 9.42 3.08 13.67
CA ARG A 44 8.07 2.75 14.15
C ARG A 44 7.74 1.30 13.78
N VAL A 45 7.48 0.48 14.79
CA VAL A 45 7.02 -0.90 14.60
C VAL A 45 5.50 -0.90 14.46
N MET A 46 4.99 -1.52 13.41
CA MET A 46 3.57 -1.52 13.09
C MET A 46 2.84 -2.68 13.74
N ASN A 47 1.64 -2.41 14.27
CA ASN A 47 0.77 -3.44 14.87
C ASN A 47 -0.12 -4.11 13.83
N TYR A 48 -0.18 -3.56 12.62
CA TYR A 48 -1.05 -4.03 11.53
C TYR A 48 -0.24 -4.21 10.26
N VAL A 49 -0.78 -5.03 9.36
CA VAL A 49 -0.35 -5.06 7.96
C VAL A 49 -1.42 -4.36 7.13
N TYR A 50 -1.00 -3.67 6.07
CA TYR A 50 -1.86 -2.82 5.27
C TYR A 50 -1.94 -3.31 3.84
N PHE A 51 -3.11 -3.18 3.22
CA PHE A 51 -3.35 -3.58 1.84
C PHE A 51 -4.52 -2.80 1.26
N THR A 52 -4.71 -2.91 -0.04
CA THR A 52 -5.74 -2.14 -0.75
C THR A 52 -6.31 -2.94 -1.91
N ALA A 53 -7.52 -2.60 -2.33
CA ALA A 53 -8.14 -3.17 -3.53
C ALA A 53 -7.90 -2.31 -4.77
N THR A 54 -7.30 -1.12 -4.65
CA THR A 54 -7.06 -0.23 -5.80
C THR A 54 -5.58 -0.25 -6.20
N LEU A 55 -5.34 -0.29 -7.51
CA LEU A 55 -3.97 -0.24 -8.03
C LEU A 55 -3.31 1.11 -7.73
N ASP A 56 -4.06 2.20 -7.79
CA ASP A 56 -3.52 3.53 -7.50
C ASP A 56 -2.95 3.62 -6.08
N ALA A 57 -3.71 3.15 -5.07
CA ALA A 57 -3.23 3.18 -3.69
C ALA A 57 -2.02 2.27 -3.50
N ALA A 58 -2.01 1.08 -4.12
CA ALA A 58 -0.86 0.19 -4.06
C ALA A 58 0.37 0.79 -4.73
N THR A 59 0.17 1.49 -5.84
CA THR A 59 1.26 2.17 -6.55
C THR A 59 1.88 3.27 -5.67
N TRP A 60 1.05 4.08 -5.02
CA TRP A 60 1.54 5.07 -4.05
C TRP A 60 2.32 4.40 -2.91
N GLY A 61 1.80 3.30 -2.37
CA GLY A 61 2.48 2.56 -1.31
C GLY A 61 3.86 2.07 -1.76
N ALA A 62 3.95 1.54 -2.98
CA ALA A 62 5.22 1.06 -3.53
C ALA A 62 6.22 2.20 -3.74
N GLU A 63 5.75 3.32 -4.30
CA GLU A 63 6.63 4.44 -4.65
C GLU A 63 7.07 5.27 -3.46
N LEU A 64 6.23 5.39 -2.43
CA LEU A 64 6.49 6.25 -1.27
C LEU A 64 7.09 5.50 -0.08
N SER A 65 7.17 4.18 -0.12
CA SER A 65 7.73 3.44 1.00
C SER A 65 9.22 3.71 1.17
N ALA A 66 9.69 3.60 2.42
CA ALA A 66 11.10 3.80 2.76
C ALA A 66 11.96 2.72 2.11
N GLY A 67 13.18 3.08 1.76
CA GLY A 67 14.14 2.18 1.13
C GLY A 67 14.60 2.68 -0.23
N GLU A 68 15.54 1.95 -0.82
CA GLU A 68 16.11 2.27 -2.11
C GLU A 68 15.51 1.39 -3.20
N GLY A 69 15.63 1.85 -4.44
CA GLY A 69 15.19 1.12 -5.61
C GLY A 69 13.72 1.35 -5.95
N ARG A 70 13.26 0.58 -6.90
CA ARG A 70 11.88 0.66 -7.37
C ARG A 70 10.95 -0.07 -6.41
N GLY A 71 9.79 0.53 -6.16
CA GLY A 71 8.75 -0.15 -5.39
C GLY A 71 8.23 -1.39 -6.10
N ARG A 72 7.59 -2.26 -5.34
CA ARG A 72 7.00 -3.51 -5.82
C ARG A 72 5.56 -3.60 -5.35
N ILE A 73 4.72 -4.24 -6.15
CA ILE A 73 3.31 -4.46 -5.81
C ILE A 73 3.05 -5.97 -5.81
N PHE A 74 2.64 -6.47 -4.66
CA PHE A 74 2.32 -7.89 -4.49
C PHE A 74 0.81 -8.10 -4.43
N VAL A 75 0.37 -9.22 -4.97
CA VAL A 75 -0.99 -9.70 -4.76
C VAL A 75 -0.96 -10.47 -3.43
N VAL A 76 -1.85 -10.11 -2.53
CA VAL A 76 -1.87 -10.68 -1.19
C VAL A 76 -3.26 -11.22 -0.84
N GLU A 77 -3.28 -12.19 0.07
CA GLU A 77 -4.50 -12.77 0.60
C GLU A 77 -4.53 -12.57 2.11
N PRO A 78 -5.55 -11.83 2.64
CA PRO A 78 -5.65 -11.68 4.08
C PRO A 78 -6.04 -13.02 4.71
N MET A 79 -5.32 -13.39 5.78
CA MET A 79 -5.50 -14.67 6.43
C MET A 79 -6.51 -14.64 7.58
N GLY A 80 -7.08 -13.48 7.86
CA GLY A 80 -8.06 -13.31 8.91
C GLY A 80 -8.86 -12.04 8.74
N GLU A 81 -9.48 -11.58 9.82
CA GLU A 81 -10.30 -10.38 9.79
C GLU A 81 -9.49 -9.13 9.51
N PHE A 82 -10.11 -8.16 8.86
CA PHE A 82 -9.51 -6.88 8.57
C PHE A 82 -10.56 -5.77 8.67
N GLU A 83 -10.08 -4.54 8.75
CA GLU A 83 -10.93 -3.36 8.87
C GLU A 83 -10.43 -2.25 7.96
N ASP A 84 -11.24 -1.21 7.76
CA ASP A 84 -10.83 -0.04 6.99
C ASP A 84 -9.61 0.61 7.62
N ASP A 85 -8.67 1.05 6.77
CA ASP A 85 -7.47 1.75 7.23
C ASP A 85 -7.89 3.16 7.70
N PRO A 86 -7.76 3.48 9.01
CA PRO A 86 -8.17 4.77 9.52
C PRO A 86 -7.32 5.93 9.01
N ASN A 87 -6.15 5.66 8.47
CA ASN A 87 -5.27 6.70 7.94
C ASN A 87 -5.84 7.36 6.69
N VAL A 88 -6.74 6.68 5.97
CA VAL A 88 -7.34 7.19 4.73
C VAL A 88 -8.86 7.18 4.74
N THR A 89 -9.49 6.53 5.72
CA THR A 89 -10.94 6.47 5.83
C THR A 89 -11.48 7.76 6.45
N ASN A 90 -12.49 8.36 5.79
CA ASN A 90 -13.12 9.62 6.21
C ASN A 90 -12.13 10.79 6.38
N LYS A 91 -11.06 10.81 5.60
CA LYS A 91 -10.06 11.89 5.65
C LYS A 91 -10.38 12.95 4.61
N LYS A 92 -9.84 12.82 3.40
CA LYS A 92 -10.08 13.78 2.33
C LYS A 92 -11.49 13.67 1.75
N PHE A 93 -12.02 12.46 1.70
CA PHE A 93 -13.37 12.16 1.22
C PHE A 93 -14.07 11.27 2.24
N ALA A 94 -15.41 11.27 2.21
CA ALA A 94 -16.20 10.41 3.07
C ALA A 94 -15.99 8.92 2.70
N GLY A 95 -15.99 8.05 3.70
CA GLY A 95 -15.82 6.61 3.50
C GLY A 95 -14.38 6.21 3.23
N ASN A 96 -14.20 5.07 2.57
CA ASN A 96 -12.90 4.50 2.23
C ASN A 96 -12.77 4.39 0.69
N PRO A 97 -12.62 5.52 -0.02
CA PRO A 97 -12.63 5.50 -1.50
C PRO A 97 -11.43 4.80 -2.10
N THR A 98 -10.29 4.75 -1.41
CA THR A 98 -9.11 4.02 -1.87
C THR A 98 -9.21 2.52 -1.61
N GLN A 99 -10.27 2.06 -0.94
CA GLN A 99 -10.43 0.66 -0.57
C GLN A 99 -9.19 0.11 0.12
N SER A 100 -8.73 0.84 1.13
CA SER A 100 -7.53 0.48 1.91
C SER A 100 -7.94 -0.11 3.25
N PHE A 101 -7.22 -1.15 3.67
CA PHE A 101 -7.57 -1.95 4.83
C PHE A 101 -6.34 -2.25 5.66
N ARG A 102 -6.56 -2.68 6.89
CA ARG A 102 -5.51 -3.15 7.78
C ARG A 102 -5.96 -4.39 8.53
N SER A 103 -5.00 -5.24 8.89
CA SER A 103 -5.26 -6.46 9.63
C SER A 103 -4.17 -6.72 10.66
N ARG A 104 -4.55 -7.33 11.77
CA ARG A 104 -3.60 -7.86 12.74
C ARG A 104 -3.16 -9.27 12.37
N GLU A 105 -3.88 -9.90 11.45
CA GLU A 105 -3.56 -11.22 10.94
C GLU A 105 -2.61 -11.11 9.74
N PRO A 106 -1.83 -12.15 9.43
CA PRO A 106 -0.90 -12.10 8.31
C PRO A 106 -1.57 -11.93 6.96
N LEU A 107 -0.79 -11.41 6.00
CA LEU A 107 -1.13 -11.45 4.58
C LEU A 107 -0.23 -12.48 3.91
N ARG A 108 -0.82 -13.36 3.12
CA ARG A 108 -0.04 -14.31 2.33
C ARG A 108 0.26 -13.70 0.97
N VAL A 109 1.52 -13.70 0.57
CA VAL A 109 1.92 -13.23 -0.76
C VAL A 109 1.60 -14.34 -1.76
N VAL A 110 0.71 -14.05 -2.71
CA VAL A 110 0.28 -15.04 -3.71
C VAL A 110 0.76 -14.72 -5.13
N GLY A 111 1.26 -13.52 -5.36
CA GLY A 111 1.78 -13.12 -6.67
C GLY A 111 2.42 -11.75 -6.62
N GLU A 112 2.96 -11.32 -7.76
CA GLU A 112 3.54 -9.99 -7.91
C GLU A 112 3.08 -9.38 -9.23
N LEU A 113 2.71 -8.09 -9.21
CA LEU A 113 2.44 -7.34 -10.43
C LEU A 113 3.76 -6.75 -10.92
N VAL A 114 4.14 -7.03 -12.17
CA VAL A 114 5.43 -6.59 -12.70
C VAL A 114 5.31 -5.53 -13.80
N ASP A 115 4.12 -5.33 -14.34
CA ASP A 115 3.87 -4.44 -15.49
C ASP A 115 3.03 -3.21 -15.13
N TRP A 116 3.04 -2.81 -13.86
CA TRP A 116 2.35 -1.59 -13.43
C TRP A 116 3.14 -0.33 -13.81
N VAL A 117 2.43 0.78 -13.99
CA VAL A 117 3.02 2.08 -14.34
C VAL A 117 2.96 2.99 -13.13
N GLY A 118 4.10 3.61 -12.79
CA GLY A 118 4.17 4.54 -11.66
C GLY A 118 3.51 5.89 -11.99
N HIS A 119 3.34 6.71 -10.95
CA HIS A 119 2.87 8.08 -11.11
C HIS A 119 3.94 8.95 -11.77
N SER A 120 3.50 10.07 -12.37
CA SER A 120 4.44 11.00 -13.00
C SER A 120 5.42 11.57 -11.95
N PRO A 121 6.63 11.97 -12.37
CA PRO A 121 7.59 12.58 -11.43
C PRO A 121 7.01 13.79 -10.70
N GLU A 122 6.19 14.61 -11.37
CA GLU A 122 5.56 15.77 -10.77
C GLU A 122 4.57 15.39 -9.68
N LYS A 123 3.72 14.40 -9.94
CA LYS A 123 2.76 13.90 -8.94
C LYS A 123 3.48 13.28 -7.76
N LEU A 124 4.51 12.50 -8.02
CA LEU A 124 5.28 11.83 -6.98
C LEU A 124 5.98 12.84 -6.08
N GLN A 125 6.58 13.87 -6.65
CA GLN A 125 7.25 14.92 -5.90
C GLN A 125 6.26 15.72 -5.04
N ALA A 126 5.09 16.04 -5.59
CA ALA A 126 4.06 16.75 -4.84
C ALA A 126 3.57 15.92 -3.65
N MET A 127 3.38 14.63 -3.83
CA MET A 127 2.97 13.73 -2.75
C MET A 127 4.06 13.62 -1.67
N ARG A 128 5.32 13.49 -2.06
CA ARG A 128 6.44 13.45 -1.12
C ARG A 128 6.54 14.73 -0.31
N GLY A 129 6.34 15.89 -0.94
CA GLY A 129 6.32 17.17 -0.24
C GLY A 129 5.21 17.23 0.80
N GLY A 130 4.03 16.69 0.48
CA GLY A 130 2.91 16.60 1.43
C GLY A 130 3.23 15.69 2.61
N LEU A 131 3.88 14.54 2.37
CA LEU A 131 4.28 13.62 3.43
C LEU A 131 5.34 14.22 4.35
N GLN A 132 6.29 14.97 3.79
CA GLN A 132 7.33 15.63 4.59
C GLN A 132 6.77 16.69 5.54
N ARG A 133 5.58 17.21 5.26
CA ARG A 133 4.90 18.19 6.11
C ARG A 133 4.10 17.55 7.23
N LYS A 134 3.94 16.23 7.23
CA LYS A 134 3.22 15.53 8.30
C LYS A 134 4.09 15.45 9.54
N GLU A 135 3.49 15.70 10.68
CA GLU A 135 4.15 15.55 11.96
C GLU A 135 4.28 14.07 12.32
N PRO A 136 5.37 13.71 13.05
CA PRO A 136 5.49 12.35 13.57
C PRO A 136 4.28 11.97 14.44
N GLY A 137 3.84 10.73 14.34
CA GLY A 137 2.73 10.22 15.14
C GLY A 137 1.36 10.40 14.53
N GLN A 138 1.25 10.97 13.32
CA GLN A 138 -0.04 11.12 12.64
C GLN A 138 -0.55 9.82 12.01
N ILE A 139 0.28 8.78 11.96
CA ILE A 139 -0.11 7.47 11.45
C ILE A 139 -0.85 6.73 12.57
N GLU A 140 -2.09 6.33 12.28
CA GLU A 140 -2.91 5.54 13.20
C GLU A 140 -2.64 4.05 12.97
N ASP A 141 -2.16 3.40 14.00
CA ASP A 141 -1.84 1.97 13.93
C ASP A 141 -2.10 1.26 15.26
#